data_73a9459398f954a9969fd23a660a9da6
#
_entry.id   73a9459398f954a9969fd23a660a9da6
#
_cell.length_a   1.000
_cell.length_b   1.000
_cell.length_c   1.000
_cell.angle_alpha   90.00
_cell.angle_beta   90.00
_cell.angle_gamma   90.00
#
_symmetry.space_group_name_H-M   'P 1'
#
loop_
_entity.id
_entity.type
_entity.pdbx_description
1 polymer ?
#
loop_
_entity_poly.entity_id
_entity_poly.type
_entity_poly.pdbx_seq_one_letter_code
_entity_poly.pdbx_strand_id
1 'polypeptide(L)'
;NIKVSRMGVTIKDSSFCKWILGNNFKTLTRGDIQQGIEKLSDSLHLPMKRAKVTRLDVGQNIVTKAPVDVYLRHLGALKWTKRLPQPTGLYYTGVNYQLAFYDKLRERRRAGDVIPELYKGRNVLRYELRFIHRLTNLLNVPEVTGGLLYDEAFYISLLQQWRGFYKSIQKIGDIELNFEAMTTKRDLYKAGLLALVEQRGGQVELIAQINEAMRRGDLSKKQAYDLRGAVNEACKVKSGLVKPNDTIKELDKKMDEATRYFR
;
A
#
# COMPACT_ATOMS: atom_id res chain seq x y z
N ASN A 1 9.06 -8.59 -22.69
CA ASN A 1 8.80 -9.83 -23.43
C ASN A 1 7.55 -9.67 -24.30
N ILE A 2 7.69 -9.93 -25.62
CA ILE A 2 6.58 -9.94 -26.59
C ILE A 2 6.33 -11.41 -26.97
N LYS A 3 5.09 -11.85 -26.83
CA LYS A 3 4.65 -13.19 -27.25
C LYS A 3 3.61 -13.04 -28.36
N VAL A 4 3.88 -13.64 -29.51
CA VAL A 4 2.97 -13.70 -30.64
C VAL A 4 2.31 -15.09 -30.68
N SER A 5 0.99 -15.13 -30.87
CA SER A 5 0.21 -16.35 -30.98
C SER A 5 -0.88 -16.17 -32.05
N ARG A 6 -1.58 -17.24 -32.40
CA ARG A 6 -2.78 -17.17 -33.30
C ARG A 6 -3.89 -16.27 -32.75
N MET A 7 -3.94 -16.06 -31.40
CA MET A 7 -4.95 -15.24 -30.73
C MET A 7 -4.56 -13.75 -30.64
N GLY A 8 -3.32 -13.41 -30.99
CA GLY A 8 -2.83 -12.02 -30.95
C GLY A 8 -1.46 -11.85 -30.33
N VAL A 9 -1.11 -10.62 -30.03
CA VAL A 9 0.17 -10.22 -29.44
C VAL A 9 -0.04 -9.89 -27.96
N THR A 10 0.83 -10.44 -27.11
CA THR A 10 0.84 -10.14 -25.66
C THR A 10 2.18 -9.57 -25.27
N ILE A 11 2.15 -8.44 -24.56
CA ILE A 11 3.34 -7.80 -23.96
C ILE A 11 3.26 -8.02 -22.44
N LYS A 12 4.30 -8.62 -21.86
CA LYS A 12 4.33 -8.93 -20.41
C LYS A 12 5.76 -8.89 -19.86
N ASP A 13 5.87 -9.00 -18.55
CA ASP A 13 7.14 -9.09 -17.81
C ASP A 13 8.10 -7.92 -18.11
N SER A 14 7.54 -6.73 -18.37
CA SER A 14 8.31 -5.50 -18.59
C SER A 14 7.67 -4.32 -17.85
N SER A 15 8.51 -3.41 -17.40
CA SER A 15 8.04 -2.17 -16.77
C SER A 15 7.89 -1.09 -17.85
N PHE A 16 6.65 -0.69 -18.12
CA PHE A 16 6.34 0.40 -19.03
C PHE A 16 7.08 1.69 -18.64
N CYS A 17 7.13 1.99 -17.34
CA CYS A 17 7.85 3.13 -16.80
C CYS A 17 9.36 3.07 -17.10
N LYS A 18 10.00 1.90 -16.91
CA LYS A 18 11.42 1.73 -17.25
C LYS A 18 11.68 1.87 -18.75
N TRP A 19 10.77 1.39 -19.57
CA TRP A 19 10.90 1.49 -21.02
C TRP A 19 10.82 2.93 -21.51
N ILE A 20 9.91 3.75 -20.94
CA ILE A 20 9.73 5.15 -21.31
C ILE A 20 10.82 6.05 -20.72
N LEU A 21 11.11 5.91 -19.41
CA LEU A 21 11.95 6.83 -18.65
C LEU A 21 13.36 6.29 -18.36
N GLY A 22 13.72 5.09 -18.87
CA GLY A 22 14.97 4.41 -18.59
C GLY A 22 15.10 3.83 -17.17
N ASN A 23 14.28 4.31 -16.23
CA ASN A 23 14.25 3.83 -14.86
C ASN A 23 12.84 3.99 -14.25
N ASN A 24 12.63 3.54 -13.02
CA ASN A 24 11.36 3.69 -12.30
C ASN A 24 11.51 4.50 -11.00
N PHE A 25 12.46 5.43 -10.97
CA PHE A 25 12.56 6.42 -9.90
C PHE A 25 11.57 7.58 -10.09
N LYS A 26 11.29 7.94 -11.32
CA LYS A 26 10.25 8.92 -11.67
C LYS A 26 8.92 8.19 -11.86
N THR A 27 7.82 8.89 -11.62
CA THR A 27 6.47 8.43 -11.94
C THR A 27 6.08 8.95 -13.32
N LEU A 28 5.41 8.11 -14.10
CA LEU A 28 4.87 8.52 -15.41
C LEU A 28 3.76 9.53 -15.21
N THR A 29 3.84 10.64 -15.92
CA THR A 29 2.72 11.56 -16.09
C THR A 29 1.72 11.01 -17.12
N ARG A 30 0.55 11.59 -17.17
CA ARG A 30 -0.45 11.27 -18.19
C ARG A 30 0.09 11.44 -19.62
N GLY A 31 0.85 12.53 -19.84
CA GLY A 31 1.51 12.78 -21.14
C GLY A 31 2.57 11.72 -21.47
N ASP A 32 3.39 11.31 -20.50
CA ASP A 32 4.36 10.23 -20.72
C ASP A 32 3.67 8.92 -21.11
N ILE A 33 2.51 8.61 -20.49
CA ILE A 33 1.74 7.41 -20.81
C ILE A 33 1.21 7.48 -22.24
N GLN A 34 0.64 8.62 -22.63
CA GLN A 34 0.15 8.83 -24.00
C GLN A 34 1.28 8.65 -25.03
N GLN A 35 2.36 9.37 -24.86
CA GLN A 35 3.53 9.29 -25.77
C GLN A 35 4.09 7.85 -25.83
N GLY A 36 4.13 7.16 -24.69
CA GLY A 36 4.57 5.78 -24.64
C GLY A 36 3.66 4.81 -25.39
N ILE A 37 2.33 4.96 -25.28
CA ILE A 37 1.36 4.15 -26.02
C ILE A 37 1.47 4.43 -27.54
N GLU A 38 1.61 5.69 -27.94
CA GLU A 38 1.81 6.09 -29.33
C GLU A 38 3.11 5.50 -29.90
N LYS A 39 4.24 5.70 -29.20
CA LYS A 39 5.55 5.12 -29.58
C LYS A 39 5.51 3.59 -29.70
N LEU A 40 4.77 2.91 -28.81
CA LEU A 40 4.60 1.47 -28.87
C LEU A 40 3.75 1.06 -30.07
N SER A 41 2.71 1.84 -30.39
CA SER A 41 1.90 1.61 -31.60
C SER A 41 2.72 1.72 -32.88
N ASP A 42 3.55 2.74 -33.00
CA ASP A 42 4.41 2.97 -34.16
C ASP A 42 5.47 1.88 -34.28
N SER A 43 6.13 1.52 -33.16
CA SER A 43 7.19 0.51 -33.15
C SER A 43 6.72 -0.90 -33.49
N LEU A 44 5.47 -1.23 -33.17
CA LEU A 44 4.89 -2.56 -33.39
C LEU A 44 3.93 -2.61 -34.57
N HIS A 45 3.60 -1.47 -35.16
CA HIS A 45 2.54 -1.33 -36.17
C HIS A 45 1.19 -1.92 -35.72
N LEU A 46 0.86 -1.74 -34.41
CA LEU A 46 -0.35 -2.26 -33.77
C LEU A 46 -1.12 -1.11 -33.09
N PRO A 47 -2.47 -1.15 -33.08
CA PRO A 47 -3.28 -0.10 -32.45
C PRO A 47 -3.28 -0.22 -30.92
N MET A 48 -2.14 0.11 -30.27
CA MET A 48 -1.93 -0.05 -28.82
C MET A 48 -2.91 0.74 -27.96
N LYS A 49 -3.49 1.83 -28.51
CA LYS A 49 -4.59 2.54 -27.85
C LYS A 49 -5.79 1.63 -27.56
N ARG A 50 -6.03 0.63 -28.40
CA ARG A 50 -7.12 -0.35 -28.27
C ARG A 50 -6.69 -1.64 -27.56
N ALA A 51 -5.40 -1.81 -27.26
CA ALA A 51 -4.89 -2.99 -26.62
C ALA A 51 -5.46 -3.14 -25.20
N LYS A 52 -5.94 -4.34 -24.87
CA LYS A 52 -6.48 -4.65 -23.56
C LYS A 52 -5.37 -4.72 -22.52
N VAL A 53 -5.56 -4.02 -21.39
CA VAL A 53 -4.68 -4.06 -20.24
C VAL A 53 -5.20 -5.11 -19.25
N THR A 54 -4.39 -6.11 -18.94
CA THR A 54 -4.77 -7.22 -18.05
C THR A 54 -4.10 -7.15 -16.69
N ARG A 55 -3.08 -6.30 -16.53
CA ARG A 55 -2.41 -5.97 -15.27
C ARG A 55 -2.04 -4.50 -15.27
N LEU A 56 -2.21 -3.85 -14.12
CA LEU A 56 -1.86 -2.44 -13.94
C LEU A 56 -1.22 -2.24 -12.57
N ASP A 57 -0.02 -1.69 -12.55
CA ASP A 57 0.71 -1.37 -11.33
C ASP A 57 0.84 0.16 -11.22
N VAL A 58 0.26 0.75 -10.19
CA VAL A 58 0.35 2.18 -9.87
C VAL A 58 1.28 2.35 -8.69
N GLY A 59 2.40 3.06 -8.86
CA GLY A 59 3.39 3.15 -7.81
C GLY A 59 4.16 4.46 -7.78
N GLN A 60 4.50 4.90 -6.57
CA GLN A 60 5.25 6.12 -6.30
C GLN A 60 6.42 5.89 -5.36
N ASN A 61 7.47 6.68 -5.52
CA ASN A 61 8.61 6.76 -4.61
C ASN A 61 8.43 7.97 -3.70
N ILE A 62 8.54 7.73 -2.41
CA ILE A 62 8.30 8.72 -1.36
C ILE A 62 9.59 8.85 -0.57
N VAL A 63 10.20 10.02 -0.62
CA VAL A 63 11.38 10.34 0.20
C VAL A 63 10.93 10.55 1.64
N THR A 64 11.48 9.79 2.57
CA THR A 64 11.13 9.82 3.99
C THR A 64 12.28 10.33 4.84
N LYS A 65 11.98 10.91 6.02
CA LYS A 65 12.98 11.39 6.98
C LYS A 65 13.70 10.24 7.66
N ALA A 66 12.93 9.29 8.18
CA ALA A 66 13.45 8.10 8.84
C ALA A 66 13.67 6.94 7.85
N PRO A 67 14.43 5.90 8.22
CA PRO A 67 14.54 4.66 7.45
C PRO A 67 13.17 4.02 7.16
N VAL A 68 13.06 3.35 6.01
CA VAL A 68 11.78 2.81 5.51
C VAL A 68 11.13 1.82 6.47
N ASP A 69 11.93 0.98 7.13
CA ASP A 69 11.45 -0.01 8.10
C ASP A 69 10.71 0.62 9.30
N VAL A 70 11.06 1.86 9.67
CA VAL A 70 10.35 2.61 10.71
C VAL A 70 8.89 2.84 10.33
N TYR A 71 8.62 3.21 9.07
CA TYR A 71 7.26 3.43 8.57
C TYR A 71 6.49 2.11 8.41
N LEU A 72 7.17 1.05 7.92
CA LEU A 72 6.52 -0.24 7.69
C LEU A 72 5.98 -0.88 8.98
N ARG A 73 6.62 -0.65 10.12
CA ARG A 73 6.16 -1.12 11.43
C ARG A 73 4.81 -0.53 11.82
N HIS A 74 4.52 0.70 11.37
CA HIS A 74 3.29 1.41 11.67
C HIS A 74 2.12 1.11 10.71
N LEU A 75 2.35 0.27 9.69
CA LEU A 75 1.30 -0.19 8.78
C LEU A 75 0.74 -1.54 9.28
N GLY A 76 -0.41 -1.50 9.91
CA GLY A 76 -1.12 -2.64 10.50
C GLY A 76 -1.92 -3.46 9.51
N ALA A 77 -3.09 -3.91 9.91
CA ALA A 77 -3.96 -4.74 9.08
C ALA A 77 -4.67 -3.93 7.98
N LEU A 78 -4.96 -4.60 6.87
CA LEU A 78 -5.87 -4.14 5.83
C LEU A 78 -6.95 -5.20 5.63
N LYS A 79 -8.23 -4.79 5.70
CA LYS A 79 -9.36 -5.72 5.54
C LYS A 79 -9.27 -6.51 4.23
N TRP A 80 -9.64 -7.77 4.27
CA TRP A 80 -9.71 -8.68 3.12
C TRP A 80 -8.36 -8.98 2.45
N THR A 81 -7.24 -8.73 3.16
CA THR A 81 -5.90 -9.05 2.68
C THR A 81 -5.11 -9.85 3.71
N LYS A 82 -4.12 -10.60 3.22
CA LYS A 82 -3.08 -11.20 4.05
C LYS A 82 -1.90 -10.24 4.13
N ARG A 83 -1.54 -9.79 5.34
CA ARG A 83 -0.36 -8.99 5.63
C ARG A 83 0.86 -9.88 5.68
N LEU A 84 1.87 -9.60 4.86
CA LEU A 84 3.10 -10.41 4.69
C LEU A 84 4.33 -9.52 4.88
N PRO A 85 4.88 -9.42 6.09
CA PRO A 85 6.17 -8.77 6.32
C PRO A 85 7.30 -9.54 5.62
N GLN A 86 8.21 -8.79 5.02
CA GLN A 86 9.42 -9.30 4.38
C GLN A 86 10.65 -8.52 4.92
N PRO A 87 11.86 -9.03 4.83
CA PRO A 87 13.06 -8.36 5.37
C PRO A 87 13.29 -6.93 4.85
N THR A 88 12.73 -6.58 3.70
CA THR A 88 12.91 -5.28 3.05
C THR A 88 11.61 -4.61 2.63
N GLY A 89 10.46 -5.14 3.07
CA GLY A 89 9.17 -4.65 2.62
C GLY A 89 8.00 -5.24 3.38
N LEU A 90 6.82 -4.76 3.05
CA LEU A 90 5.54 -5.21 3.57
C LEU A 90 4.55 -5.36 2.42
N TYR A 91 3.90 -6.50 2.34
CA TYR A 91 2.93 -6.79 1.29
C TYR A 91 1.55 -7.07 1.89
N TYR A 92 0.51 -6.61 1.19
CA TYR A 92 -0.88 -6.97 1.47
C TYR A 92 -1.43 -7.66 0.24
N THR A 93 -1.75 -8.95 0.36
CA THR A 93 -2.24 -9.75 -0.76
C THR A 93 -3.73 -10.00 -0.60
N GLY A 94 -4.52 -9.42 -1.48
CA GLY A 94 -5.93 -9.72 -1.70
C GLY A 94 -6.12 -10.69 -2.86
N VAL A 95 -7.38 -10.98 -3.21
CA VAL A 95 -7.71 -11.92 -4.30
C VAL A 95 -7.33 -11.36 -5.69
N ASN A 96 -7.59 -10.08 -5.92
CA ASN A 96 -7.46 -9.45 -7.24
C ASN A 96 -6.41 -8.33 -7.28
N TYR A 97 -5.85 -7.96 -6.12
CA TYR A 97 -4.89 -6.88 -5.99
C TYR A 97 -3.84 -7.17 -4.93
N GLN A 98 -2.74 -6.47 -4.99
CA GLN A 98 -1.68 -6.51 -3.98
C GLN A 98 -1.17 -5.09 -3.72
N LEU A 99 -0.95 -4.75 -2.45
CA LEU A 99 -0.17 -3.58 -2.08
C LEU A 99 1.26 -4.03 -1.75
N ALA A 100 2.24 -3.27 -2.20
CA ALA A 100 3.65 -3.50 -1.91
C ALA A 100 4.29 -2.22 -1.38
N PHE A 101 4.87 -2.29 -0.18
CA PHE A 101 5.66 -1.22 0.43
C PHE A 101 7.08 -1.75 0.62
N TYR A 102 8.10 -1.06 0.11
CA TYR A 102 9.48 -1.52 0.25
C TYR A 102 10.51 -0.40 0.14
N ASP A 103 11.72 -0.69 0.62
CA ASP A 103 12.88 0.16 0.46
C ASP A 103 13.38 0.11 -0.99
N LYS A 104 13.12 1.21 -1.72
CA LYS A 104 13.46 1.33 -3.14
C LYS A 104 14.95 1.30 -3.39
N LEU A 105 15.75 1.92 -2.53
CA LEU A 105 17.19 1.95 -2.73
C LEU A 105 17.82 0.59 -2.45
N ARG A 106 17.34 -0.11 -1.44
CA ARG A 106 17.80 -1.46 -1.14
C ARG A 106 17.43 -2.45 -2.24
N GLU A 107 16.23 -2.32 -2.82
CA GLU A 107 15.80 -3.11 -3.97
C GLU A 107 16.72 -2.86 -5.19
N ARG A 108 17.05 -1.60 -5.48
CA ARG A 108 17.92 -1.25 -6.61
C ARG A 108 19.37 -1.70 -6.41
N ARG A 109 19.92 -1.54 -5.21
CA ARG A 109 21.29 -2.06 -4.92
C ARG A 109 21.38 -3.56 -5.13
N ARG A 110 20.36 -4.32 -4.73
CA ARG A 110 20.31 -5.78 -4.96
C ARG A 110 20.22 -6.14 -6.44
N ALA A 111 19.55 -5.32 -7.23
CA ALA A 111 19.45 -5.51 -8.69
C ALA A 111 20.69 -5.03 -9.45
N GLY A 112 21.69 -4.42 -8.80
CA GLY A 112 22.85 -3.84 -9.45
C GLY A 112 22.56 -2.57 -10.27
N ASP A 113 21.38 -1.98 -10.09
CA ASP A 113 20.96 -0.78 -10.83
C ASP A 113 21.62 0.50 -10.27
N VAL A 114 21.93 1.44 -11.16
CA VAL A 114 22.46 2.76 -10.78
C VAL A 114 21.36 3.57 -10.04
N ILE A 115 21.74 4.10 -8.88
CA ILE A 115 20.88 5.00 -8.11
C ILE A 115 21.14 6.43 -8.59
N PRO A 116 20.09 7.16 -9.05
CA PRO A 116 20.24 8.56 -9.43
C PRO A 116 20.74 9.41 -8.27
N GLU A 117 21.58 10.43 -8.57
CA GLU A 117 22.23 11.29 -7.56
C GLU A 117 21.22 11.92 -6.59
N LEU A 118 20.08 12.35 -7.09
CA LEU A 118 18.98 12.92 -6.30
C LEU A 118 18.53 12.03 -5.12
N TYR A 119 18.71 10.72 -5.21
CA TYR A 119 18.25 9.76 -4.20
C TYR A 119 19.38 9.18 -3.35
N LYS A 120 20.66 9.47 -3.68
CA LYS A 120 21.80 9.01 -2.87
C LYS A 120 21.72 9.58 -1.45
N GLY A 121 21.99 8.74 -0.47
CA GLY A 121 21.94 9.11 0.95
C GLY A 121 20.53 9.39 1.53
N ARG A 122 19.48 9.19 0.75
CA ARG A 122 18.10 9.38 1.21
C ARG A 122 17.43 8.06 1.57
N ASN A 123 16.32 8.12 2.32
CA ASN A 123 15.41 7.02 2.53
C ASN A 123 14.28 7.11 1.51
N VAL A 124 14.05 6.07 0.73
CA VAL A 124 13.02 6.09 -0.32
C VAL A 124 12.10 4.89 -0.16
N LEU A 125 10.91 5.16 0.36
CA LEU A 125 9.82 4.19 0.42
C LEU A 125 9.11 4.16 -0.92
N ARG A 126 8.98 2.98 -1.51
CA ARG A 126 8.09 2.78 -2.65
C ARG A 126 6.80 2.14 -2.20
N TYR A 127 5.69 2.72 -2.62
CA TYR A 127 4.36 2.14 -2.49
C TYR A 127 3.77 1.86 -3.86
N GLU A 128 3.33 0.61 -4.08
CA GLU A 128 2.67 0.15 -5.29
C GLU A 128 1.32 -0.48 -4.97
N LEU A 129 0.30 -0.09 -5.71
CA LEU A 129 -0.97 -0.78 -5.82
C LEU A 129 -0.98 -1.54 -7.15
N ARG A 130 -1.04 -2.86 -7.08
CA ARG A 130 -0.99 -3.78 -8.23
C ARG A 130 -2.36 -4.39 -8.43
N PHE A 131 -3.00 -4.09 -9.53
CA PHE A 131 -4.23 -4.75 -9.98
C PHE A 131 -3.84 -5.95 -10.83
N ILE A 132 -4.14 -7.16 -10.33
CA ILE A 132 -3.63 -8.43 -10.89
C ILE A 132 -4.71 -9.16 -11.69
N HIS A 133 -5.94 -9.17 -11.16
CA HIS A 133 -7.07 -9.85 -11.78
C HIS A 133 -8.33 -8.96 -11.74
N ARG A 134 -9.27 -9.21 -12.67
CA ARG A 134 -10.59 -8.56 -12.72
C ARG A 134 -10.51 -7.02 -12.66
N LEU A 135 -9.61 -6.44 -13.47
CA LEU A 135 -9.37 -5.00 -13.48
C LEU A 135 -10.67 -4.20 -13.73
N THR A 136 -11.51 -4.67 -14.64
CA THR A 136 -12.80 -4.02 -14.98
C THR A 136 -13.69 -3.85 -13.76
N ASN A 137 -13.80 -4.88 -12.92
CA ASN A 137 -14.62 -4.83 -11.71
C ASN A 137 -14.00 -3.91 -10.64
N LEU A 138 -12.66 -4.00 -10.45
CA LEU A 138 -11.96 -3.18 -9.46
C LEU A 138 -11.95 -1.70 -9.82
N LEU A 139 -11.88 -1.38 -11.11
CA LEU A 139 -11.79 -0.02 -11.63
C LEU A 139 -13.14 0.53 -12.10
N ASN A 140 -14.20 -0.28 -11.98
CA ASN A 140 -15.57 0.07 -12.38
C ASN A 140 -15.66 0.62 -13.81
N VAL A 141 -15.04 -0.08 -14.75
CA VAL A 141 -15.07 0.24 -16.17
C VAL A 141 -15.37 -1.02 -17.00
N PRO A 142 -16.01 -0.89 -18.17
CA PRO A 142 -16.34 -2.06 -19.02
C PRO A 142 -15.10 -2.76 -19.56
N GLU A 143 -14.05 -2.00 -19.88
CA GLU A 143 -12.77 -2.51 -20.36
C GLU A 143 -11.64 -1.56 -19.98
N VAL A 144 -10.45 -2.09 -19.68
CA VAL A 144 -9.24 -1.29 -19.48
C VAL A 144 -8.38 -1.41 -20.73
N THR A 145 -8.23 -0.30 -21.46
CA THR A 145 -7.45 -0.24 -22.70
C THR A 145 -6.23 0.67 -22.56
N GLY A 146 -5.27 0.56 -23.48
CA GLY A 146 -4.12 1.47 -23.52
C GLY A 146 -4.51 2.93 -23.57
N GLY A 147 -5.56 3.28 -24.32
CA GLY A 147 -6.08 4.65 -24.42
C GLY A 147 -6.70 5.16 -23.13
N LEU A 148 -7.33 4.28 -22.36
CA LEU A 148 -7.93 4.66 -21.09
C LEU A 148 -6.89 5.08 -20.05
N LEU A 149 -5.66 4.56 -20.12
CA LEU A 149 -4.61 4.85 -19.14
C LEU A 149 -4.20 6.34 -19.09
N TYR A 150 -4.43 7.10 -20.14
CA TYR A 150 -4.16 8.54 -20.19
C TYR A 150 -5.43 9.40 -20.31
N ASP A 151 -6.62 8.79 -20.22
CA ASP A 151 -7.85 9.53 -19.96
C ASP A 151 -7.75 10.23 -18.60
N GLU A 152 -8.12 11.50 -18.54
CA GLU A 152 -7.91 12.31 -17.33
C GLU A 152 -8.72 11.82 -16.14
N ALA A 153 -9.99 11.55 -16.36
CA ALA A 153 -10.89 11.12 -15.28
C ALA A 153 -10.46 9.75 -14.74
N PHE A 154 -10.08 8.84 -15.63
CA PHE A 154 -9.58 7.52 -15.25
C PHE A 154 -8.24 7.61 -14.51
N TYR A 155 -7.30 8.41 -14.99
CA TYR A 155 -6.00 8.61 -14.34
C TYR A 155 -6.16 9.19 -12.94
N ILE A 156 -7.02 10.19 -12.75
CA ILE A 156 -7.33 10.76 -11.43
C ILE A 156 -7.98 9.69 -10.53
N SER A 157 -8.90 8.89 -11.05
CA SER A 157 -9.54 7.81 -10.28
C SER A 157 -8.54 6.76 -9.79
N LEU A 158 -7.53 6.41 -10.59
CA LEU A 158 -6.45 5.51 -10.20
C LEU A 158 -5.63 6.07 -9.03
N LEU A 159 -5.30 7.36 -9.06
CA LEU A 159 -4.57 8.01 -7.97
C LEU A 159 -5.40 8.09 -6.70
N GLN A 160 -6.71 8.33 -6.82
CA GLN A 160 -7.63 8.32 -5.68
C GLN A 160 -7.74 6.92 -5.06
N GLN A 161 -7.82 5.86 -5.88
CA GLN A 161 -7.81 4.49 -5.40
C GLN A 161 -6.49 4.13 -4.72
N TRP A 162 -5.35 4.48 -5.31
CA TRP A 162 -4.02 4.29 -4.73
C TRP A 162 -3.93 4.91 -3.32
N ARG A 163 -4.36 6.16 -3.17
CA ARG A 163 -4.44 6.85 -1.89
C ARG A 163 -5.46 6.20 -0.95
N GLY A 164 -6.63 5.82 -1.46
CA GLY A 164 -7.71 5.20 -0.69
C GLY A 164 -7.29 3.88 -0.05
N PHE A 165 -6.61 3.01 -0.78
CA PHE A 165 -6.06 1.76 -0.25
C PHE A 165 -5.04 2.02 0.86
N TYR A 166 -4.14 2.99 0.69
CA TYR A 166 -3.22 3.37 1.76
C TYR A 166 -3.96 3.85 3.01
N LYS A 167 -4.98 4.71 2.85
CA LYS A 167 -5.78 5.22 3.98
C LYS A 167 -6.58 4.13 4.70
N SER A 168 -6.95 3.08 4.00
CA SER A 168 -7.69 1.94 4.56
C SER A 168 -6.80 1.02 5.41
N ILE A 169 -5.48 1.12 5.34
CA ILE A 169 -4.57 0.37 6.20
C ILE A 169 -4.70 0.93 7.63
N GLN A 170 -4.92 0.05 8.59
CA GLN A 170 -4.89 0.41 10.00
C GLN A 170 -3.50 0.96 10.36
N LYS A 171 -3.43 2.12 10.97
CA LYS A 171 -2.18 2.70 11.44
C LYS A 171 -1.94 2.27 12.88
N ILE A 172 -0.72 1.75 13.13
CA ILE A 172 -0.25 1.32 14.44
C ILE A 172 0.61 2.46 14.99
N GLY A 173 0.27 2.98 16.17
CA GLY A 173 1.08 4.00 16.83
C GLY A 173 2.13 3.37 17.75
N ASP A 174 3.28 4.00 17.91
CA ASP A 174 4.06 3.80 19.13
C ASP A 174 3.26 4.41 20.28
N ILE A 175 3.10 3.64 21.35
CA ILE A 175 2.34 4.11 22.50
C ILE A 175 3.27 4.92 23.38
N GLU A 176 3.22 6.23 23.24
CA GLU A 176 3.70 7.15 24.25
C GLU A 176 2.57 7.40 25.25
N LEU A 177 2.75 6.92 26.48
CA LEU A 177 1.75 7.05 27.53
C LEU A 177 1.55 8.51 27.91
N ASN A 178 0.32 8.97 27.89
CA ASN A 178 -0.03 10.30 28.37
C ASN A 178 -0.39 10.25 29.87
N PHE A 179 0.60 10.40 30.73
CA PHE A 179 0.39 10.35 32.19
C PHE A 179 -0.49 11.48 32.72
N GLU A 180 -0.63 12.59 32.00
CA GLU A 180 -1.55 13.69 32.35
C GLU A 180 -3.01 13.26 32.23
N ALA A 181 -3.31 12.37 31.27
CA ALA A 181 -4.66 11.83 31.05
C ALA A 181 -4.96 10.54 31.85
N MET A 182 -3.92 9.92 32.43
CA MET A 182 -4.06 8.68 33.21
C MET A 182 -4.20 8.98 34.71
N THR A 183 -5.44 9.07 35.17
CA THR A 183 -5.73 9.43 36.56
C THR A 183 -6.14 8.24 37.42
N THR A 184 -6.44 7.08 36.81
CA THR A 184 -6.96 5.91 37.51
C THR A 184 -6.20 4.63 37.12
N LYS A 185 -6.23 3.62 38.01
CA LYS A 185 -5.75 2.26 37.74
C LYS A 185 -6.39 1.66 36.48
N ARG A 186 -7.65 1.98 36.23
CA ARG A 186 -8.38 1.52 35.04
C ARG A 186 -7.81 2.13 33.76
N ASP A 187 -7.36 3.37 33.78
CA ASP A 187 -6.70 4.03 32.65
C ASP A 187 -5.38 3.36 32.31
N LEU A 188 -4.58 2.99 33.34
CA LEU A 188 -3.34 2.25 33.16
C LEU A 188 -3.59 0.87 32.52
N TYR A 189 -4.62 0.14 32.95
CA TYR A 189 -4.98 -1.15 32.34
C TYR A 189 -5.42 -0.99 30.88
N LYS A 190 -6.21 0.04 30.57
CA LYS A 190 -6.60 0.33 29.19
C LYS A 190 -5.40 0.72 28.33
N ALA A 191 -4.48 1.52 28.85
CA ALA A 191 -3.25 1.89 28.15
C ALA A 191 -2.36 0.66 27.90
N GLY A 192 -2.21 -0.24 28.89
CA GLY A 192 -1.50 -1.51 28.73
C GLY A 192 -2.13 -2.42 27.68
N LEU A 193 -3.47 -2.49 27.64
CA LEU A 193 -4.18 -3.27 26.62
C LEU A 193 -4.02 -2.63 25.24
N LEU A 194 -4.04 -1.29 25.12
CA LEU A 194 -3.72 -0.59 23.88
C LEU A 194 -2.29 -0.89 23.41
N ALA A 195 -1.31 -0.90 24.31
CA ALA A 195 0.06 -1.27 23.99
C ALA A 195 0.13 -2.70 23.41
N LEU A 196 -0.57 -3.66 24.04
CA LEU A 196 -0.67 -5.02 23.54
C LEU A 196 -1.34 -5.08 22.16
N VAL A 197 -2.43 -4.35 21.96
CA VAL A 197 -3.13 -4.26 20.65
C VAL A 197 -2.18 -3.79 19.56
N GLU A 198 -1.43 -2.71 19.80
CA GLU A 198 -0.48 -2.17 18.84
C GLU A 198 0.68 -3.16 18.58
N GLN A 199 1.25 -3.75 19.62
CA GLN A 199 2.32 -4.74 19.50
C GLN A 199 1.88 -5.97 18.68
N ARG A 200 0.62 -6.36 18.78
CA ARG A 200 0.04 -7.51 18.05
C ARG A 200 -0.44 -7.18 16.63
N GLY A 201 -0.15 -6.01 16.10
CA GLY A 201 -0.52 -5.63 14.74
C GLY A 201 -1.87 -4.89 14.62
N GLY A 202 -2.38 -4.41 15.74
CA GLY A 202 -3.59 -3.61 15.80
C GLY A 202 -4.86 -4.40 16.19
N GLN A 203 -5.95 -3.66 16.36
CA GLN A 203 -7.23 -4.19 16.83
C GLN A 203 -7.74 -5.38 16.00
N VAL A 204 -7.70 -5.26 14.67
CA VAL A 204 -8.22 -6.29 13.75
C VAL A 204 -7.42 -7.59 13.88
N GLU A 205 -6.10 -7.48 13.97
CA GLU A 205 -5.21 -8.64 14.09
C GLU A 205 -5.39 -9.34 15.43
N LEU A 206 -5.46 -8.60 16.56
CA LEU A 206 -5.68 -9.19 17.87
C LEU A 206 -7.05 -9.88 17.96
N ILE A 207 -8.11 -9.27 17.39
CA ILE A 207 -9.43 -9.90 17.32
C ILE A 207 -9.38 -11.18 16.47
N ALA A 208 -8.61 -11.20 15.38
CA ALA A 208 -8.43 -12.40 14.56
C ALA A 208 -7.73 -13.52 15.35
N GLN A 209 -6.71 -13.21 16.14
CA GLN A 209 -6.04 -14.17 17.04
C GLN A 209 -6.99 -14.73 18.09
N ILE A 210 -7.83 -13.91 18.71
CA ILE A 210 -8.87 -14.37 19.67
C ILE A 210 -9.85 -15.32 18.99
N ASN A 211 -10.30 -15.00 17.78
CA ASN A 211 -11.22 -15.86 17.02
C ASN A 211 -10.56 -17.19 16.63
N GLU A 212 -9.27 -17.17 16.29
CA GLU A 212 -8.52 -18.38 15.99
C GLU A 212 -8.35 -19.26 17.24
N ALA A 213 -8.01 -18.68 18.39
CA ALA A 213 -7.94 -19.39 19.67
C ALA A 213 -9.31 -20.04 20.05
N MET A 214 -10.42 -19.33 19.78
CA MET A 214 -11.76 -19.89 19.96
C MET A 214 -12.02 -21.07 19.00
N ARG A 215 -11.61 -20.99 17.74
CA ARG A 215 -11.78 -22.09 16.75
C ARG A 215 -10.97 -23.32 17.12
N ARG A 216 -9.78 -23.15 17.70
CA ARG A 216 -8.94 -24.25 18.19
C ARG A 216 -9.44 -24.87 19.51
N GLY A 217 -10.42 -24.23 20.18
CA GLY A 217 -10.93 -24.68 21.46
C GLY A 217 -10.14 -24.16 22.69
N ASP A 218 -9.15 -23.29 22.48
CA ASP A 218 -8.39 -22.67 23.57
C ASP A 218 -9.25 -21.70 24.40
N LEU A 219 -10.30 -21.15 23.79
CA LEU A 219 -11.25 -20.22 24.40
C LEU A 219 -12.70 -20.68 24.16
N SER A 220 -13.55 -20.59 25.20
CA SER A 220 -14.98 -20.70 25.04
C SER A 220 -15.57 -19.49 24.29
N LYS A 221 -16.78 -19.63 23.73
CA LYS A 221 -17.49 -18.54 23.06
C LYS A 221 -17.65 -17.29 23.94
N LYS A 222 -17.94 -17.51 25.24
CA LYS A 222 -18.11 -16.43 26.24
C LYS A 222 -16.80 -15.70 26.48
N GLN A 223 -15.70 -16.45 26.72
CA GLN A 223 -14.37 -15.86 26.91
C GLN A 223 -13.91 -15.05 25.70
N ALA A 224 -14.08 -15.59 24.49
CA ALA A 224 -13.76 -14.86 23.27
C ALA A 224 -14.59 -13.60 23.08
N TYR A 225 -15.88 -13.62 23.45
CA TYR A 225 -16.75 -12.44 23.43
C TYR A 225 -16.25 -11.37 24.40
N ASP A 226 -15.94 -11.74 25.66
CA ASP A 226 -15.47 -10.82 26.69
C ASP A 226 -14.12 -10.19 26.30
N LEU A 227 -13.19 -10.98 25.79
CA LEU A 227 -11.87 -10.50 25.33
C LEU A 227 -12.00 -9.51 24.16
N ARG A 228 -12.86 -9.82 23.17
CA ARG A 228 -13.13 -8.86 22.06
C ARG A 228 -13.77 -7.58 22.55
N GLY A 229 -14.66 -7.67 23.54
CA GLY A 229 -15.28 -6.52 24.22
C GLY A 229 -14.23 -5.61 24.85
N ALA A 230 -13.30 -6.19 25.63
CA ALA A 230 -12.20 -5.46 26.26
C ALA A 230 -11.28 -4.76 25.23
N VAL A 231 -10.91 -5.45 24.15
CA VAL A 231 -10.13 -4.86 23.05
C VAL A 231 -10.85 -3.68 22.41
N ASN A 232 -12.15 -3.85 22.12
CA ASN A 232 -12.96 -2.78 21.51
C ASN A 232 -13.10 -1.56 22.45
N GLU A 233 -13.30 -1.79 23.75
CA GLU A 233 -13.36 -0.71 24.75
C GLU A 233 -12.05 0.06 24.87
N ALA A 234 -10.91 -0.65 24.94
CA ALA A 234 -9.60 0.00 24.98
C ALA A 234 -9.35 0.86 23.74
N CYS A 235 -9.70 0.37 22.56
CA CYS A 235 -9.51 1.11 21.30
C CYS A 235 -10.41 2.35 21.17
N LYS A 236 -11.59 2.37 21.80
CA LYS A 236 -12.46 3.58 21.84
C LYS A 236 -11.83 4.76 22.59
N VAL A 237 -10.98 4.49 23.58
CA VAL A 237 -10.35 5.51 24.44
C VAL A 237 -8.99 5.97 23.91
N LYS A 238 -8.58 5.50 22.74
CA LYS A 238 -7.23 5.72 22.15
C LYS A 238 -6.83 7.21 22.08
N SER A 239 -7.74 8.11 21.78
CA SER A 239 -7.45 9.52 21.50
C SER A 239 -6.96 10.36 22.71
N GLY A 240 -7.21 9.90 23.94
CA GLY A 240 -6.78 10.63 25.15
C GLY A 240 -5.54 10.05 25.84
N LEU A 241 -5.30 8.74 25.69
CA LEU A 241 -4.22 8.02 26.42
C LEU A 241 -2.93 7.87 25.60
N VAL A 242 -2.95 8.18 24.31
CA VAL A 242 -1.85 7.95 23.38
C VAL A 242 -1.58 9.21 22.55
N LYS A 243 -0.31 9.61 22.47
CA LYS A 243 0.10 10.71 21.60
C LYS A 243 0.13 10.29 20.13
N PRO A 244 -0.21 11.18 19.19
CA PRO A 244 -0.15 10.90 17.76
C PRO A 244 1.28 10.61 17.30
N ASN A 245 1.47 9.56 16.50
CA ASN A 245 2.76 9.19 15.92
C ASN A 245 3.16 10.14 14.78
N ASP A 246 4.26 10.87 14.95
CA ASP A 246 4.73 11.85 13.94
C ASP A 246 5.23 11.19 12.65
N THR A 247 5.72 9.95 12.74
CA THR A 247 6.11 9.15 11.57
C THR A 247 4.92 8.91 10.64
N ILE A 248 3.77 8.53 11.21
CA ILE A 248 2.55 8.31 10.42
C ILE A 248 2.01 9.63 9.87
N LYS A 249 2.03 10.70 10.65
CA LYS A 249 1.62 12.03 10.15
C LYS A 249 2.47 12.48 8.95
N GLU A 250 3.79 12.25 9.01
CA GLU A 250 4.68 12.53 7.87
C GLU A 250 4.28 11.71 6.65
N LEU A 251 4.08 10.40 6.83
CA LEU A 251 3.74 9.51 5.72
C LEU A 251 2.38 9.87 5.12
N ASP A 252 1.37 10.13 5.94
CA ASP A 252 0.03 10.55 5.51
C ASP A 252 0.10 11.84 4.67
N LYS A 253 0.85 12.84 5.16
CA LYS A 253 1.06 14.10 4.43
C LYS A 253 1.72 13.85 3.07
N LYS A 254 2.77 13.03 3.02
CA LYS A 254 3.48 12.71 1.76
C LYS A 254 2.63 11.90 0.78
N MET A 255 1.78 11.00 1.27
CA MET A 255 0.81 10.28 0.44
C MET A 255 -0.25 11.24 -0.15
N ASP A 256 -0.70 12.21 0.63
CA ASP A 256 -1.64 13.24 0.15
C ASP A 256 -0.97 14.19 -0.86
N GLU A 257 0.28 14.59 -0.63
CA GLU A 257 1.07 15.40 -1.57
C GLU A 257 1.29 14.65 -2.88
N ALA A 258 1.67 13.38 -2.83
CA ALA A 258 1.92 12.54 -4.00
C ALA A 258 0.72 12.45 -4.96
N THR A 259 -0.51 12.65 -4.48
CA THR A 259 -1.71 12.67 -5.32
C THR A 259 -2.07 14.06 -5.87
N ARG A 260 -1.50 15.14 -5.30
CA ARG A 260 -1.77 16.51 -5.76
C ARG A 260 -0.95 16.92 -6.98
N TYR A 261 0.26 16.40 -7.09
CA TYR A 261 1.18 16.74 -8.19
C TYR A 261 0.75 16.20 -9.56
N PHE A 262 -0.26 15.36 -9.65
CA PHE A 262 -0.72 14.73 -10.88
C PHE A 262 -2.11 15.21 -11.34
N ARG A 263 -2.56 16.33 -10.79
CA ARG A 263 -3.79 16.99 -11.26
C ARG A 263 -3.53 17.94 -12.39
#